data_3c65e354e267c220c49135536e295148
#
_entry.id   3c65e354e267c220c49135536e295148
#
_cell.length_a   1.000
_cell.length_b   1.000
_cell.length_c   1.000
_cell.angle_alpha   90.00
_cell.angle_beta   90.00
_cell.angle_gamma   90.00
#
_symmetry.space_group_name_H-M   'P 1'
#
loop_
_entity.id
_entity.type
_entity.pdbx_description
1 polymer ?
#
loop_
_entity_poly.entity_id
_entity_poly.type
_entity_poly.pdbx_seq_one_letter_code
_entity_poly.pdbx_strand_id
1 'polypeptide(L)'
;MTKNKVLLALLAVVFLALPQSLCAQFNWKYTVEKGKIVTEVPQRAPGQTTALQLTTPKMPVVRVGFVGLGMRGPSAVERWMHIPGIEVVALCDYEAKRAEACQKILRDNSMPAAAIYSGEEG
;
A
#
# COMPACT_ATOMS: atom_id res chain seq x y z
N MET A 1 -6.69 49.26 9.33
CA MET A 1 -6.15 47.90 9.02
C MET A 1 -5.87 47.83 7.53
N THR A 2 -4.62 47.64 7.15
CA THR A 2 -4.21 47.63 5.72
C THR A 2 -4.71 46.34 5.04
N LYS A 3 -5.15 46.45 3.77
CA LYS A 3 -5.67 45.35 2.94
C LYS A 3 -4.79 44.11 2.96
N ASN A 4 -3.48 44.26 3.14
CA ASN A 4 -2.52 43.17 3.22
C ASN A 4 -2.66 42.32 4.50
N LYS A 5 -3.10 42.88 5.63
CA LYS A 5 -3.31 42.13 6.88
C LYS A 5 -4.55 41.26 6.80
N VAL A 6 -5.60 41.71 6.10
CA VAL A 6 -6.82 40.94 5.86
C VAL A 6 -6.55 39.77 4.90
N LEU A 7 -5.75 40.01 3.86
CA LEU A 7 -5.37 39.00 2.89
C LEU A 7 -4.50 37.90 3.54
N LEU A 8 -3.55 38.28 4.42
CA LEU A 8 -2.74 37.29 5.18
C LEU A 8 -3.58 36.48 6.15
N ALA A 9 -4.56 37.09 6.81
CA ALA A 9 -5.47 36.38 7.72
C ALA A 9 -6.36 35.39 6.96
N LEU A 10 -6.87 35.75 5.77
CA LEU A 10 -7.64 34.86 4.91
C LEU A 10 -6.80 33.68 4.38
N LEU A 11 -5.55 33.90 4.00
CA LEU A 11 -4.63 32.84 3.59
C LEU A 11 -4.32 31.88 4.73
N ALA A 12 -4.16 32.37 5.97
CA ALA A 12 -3.92 31.53 7.14
C ALA A 12 -5.14 30.63 7.48
N VAL A 13 -6.36 31.16 7.32
CA VAL A 13 -7.59 30.39 7.56
C VAL A 13 -7.79 29.32 6.50
N VAL A 14 -7.44 29.57 5.24
CA VAL A 14 -7.51 28.56 4.16
C VAL A 14 -6.48 27.45 4.38
N PHE A 15 -5.29 27.77 4.93
CA PHE A 15 -4.29 26.75 5.24
C PHE A 15 -4.67 25.85 6.44
N LEU A 16 -5.47 26.38 7.38
CA LEU A 16 -6.00 25.59 8.50
C LEU A 16 -7.20 24.73 8.12
N ALA A 17 -7.83 24.98 6.97
CA ALA A 17 -8.99 24.25 6.46
C ALA A 17 -8.63 23.14 5.46
N LEU A 18 -7.34 22.91 5.18
CA LEU A 18 -6.93 21.76 4.39
C LEU A 18 -7.24 20.49 5.22
N PRO A 19 -7.99 19.53 4.66
CA PRO A 19 -8.18 18.26 5.34
C PRO A 19 -6.81 17.66 5.58
N GLN A 20 -6.39 17.61 6.85
CA GLN A 20 -5.27 16.78 7.23
C GLN A 20 -5.67 15.37 6.83
N SER A 21 -4.97 14.79 5.88
CA SER A 21 -5.13 13.40 5.52
C SER A 21 -5.03 12.61 6.82
N LEU A 22 -6.16 12.13 7.31
CA LEU A 22 -6.21 11.16 8.38
C LEU A 22 -5.60 9.88 7.82
N CYS A 23 -4.28 9.80 7.76
CA CYS A 23 -3.60 8.52 7.86
C CYS A 23 -4.06 7.97 9.20
N ALA A 24 -4.99 7.04 9.15
CA ALA A 24 -5.40 6.28 10.32
C ALA A 24 -4.14 5.55 10.81
N GLN A 25 -3.40 6.16 11.73
CA GLN A 25 -2.37 5.47 12.48
C GLN A 25 -3.10 4.43 13.32
N PHE A 26 -3.18 3.20 12.80
CA PHE A 26 -3.66 2.06 13.54
C PHE A 26 -2.65 1.76 14.65
N ASN A 27 -2.81 2.43 15.79
CA ASN A 27 -2.02 2.16 16.98
C ASN A 27 -2.63 0.92 17.68
N TRP A 28 -2.27 -0.27 17.19
CA TRP A 28 -2.73 -1.54 17.75
C TRP A 28 -2.17 -1.69 19.17
N LYS A 29 -3.02 -1.49 20.16
CA LYS A 29 -2.69 -1.87 21.54
C LYS A 29 -2.88 -3.37 21.67
N TYR A 30 -1.89 -4.03 22.17
CA TYR A 30 -1.99 -5.45 22.53
C TYR A 30 -1.51 -5.65 23.97
N THR A 31 -2.08 -6.64 24.64
CA THR A 31 -1.62 -7.15 25.93
C THR A 31 -1.28 -8.63 25.78
N VAL A 32 -0.42 -9.13 26.66
CA VAL A 32 -0.12 -10.55 26.70
C VAL A 32 -0.71 -11.10 28.01
N GLU A 33 -1.76 -11.91 27.89
CA GLU A 33 -2.44 -12.52 29.01
C GLU A 33 -2.28 -14.05 28.94
N LYS A 34 -1.67 -14.64 29.97
CA LYS A 34 -1.44 -16.10 30.05
C LYS A 34 -0.79 -16.67 28.78
N GLY A 35 0.19 -15.95 28.20
CA GLY A 35 0.88 -16.36 26.99
C GLY A 35 0.08 -16.20 25.67
N LYS A 36 -1.08 -15.57 25.71
CA LYS A 36 -1.87 -15.22 24.52
C LYS A 36 -1.83 -13.73 24.27
N ILE A 37 -1.68 -13.33 23.01
CA ILE A 37 -1.79 -11.95 22.58
C ILE A 37 -3.28 -11.59 22.53
N VAL A 38 -3.67 -10.59 23.31
CA VAL A 38 -5.03 -10.02 23.31
C VAL A 38 -4.95 -8.63 22.67
N THR A 39 -5.73 -8.42 21.65
CA THR A 39 -5.81 -7.14 20.92
C THR A 39 -7.22 -6.56 21.05
N GLU A 40 -7.31 -5.25 21.26
CA GLU A 40 -8.57 -4.57 21.09
C GLU A 40 -8.85 -4.40 19.59
N VAL A 41 -9.78 -5.19 19.07
CA VAL A 41 -10.23 -5.02 17.68
C VAL A 41 -11.16 -3.79 17.63
N PRO A 42 -10.82 -2.75 16.84
CA PRO A 42 -11.69 -1.60 16.69
C PRO A 42 -13.07 -2.04 16.19
N GLN A 43 -14.11 -1.45 16.76
CA GLN A 43 -15.46 -1.67 16.25
C GLN A 43 -15.55 -1.20 14.80
N ARG A 44 -16.20 -1.99 13.96
CA ARG A 44 -16.43 -1.60 12.57
C ARG A 44 -17.30 -0.35 12.49
N ALA A 45 -17.00 0.52 11.55
CA ALA A 45 -17.85 1.66 11.28
C ALA A 45 -19.26 1.21 10.87
N PRO A 46 -20.31 2.00 11.19
CA PRO A 46 -21.67 1.71 10.72
C PRO A 46 -21.71 1.50 9.21
N GLY A 47 -22.34 0.43 8.76
CA GLY A 47 -22.42 0.08 7.33
C GLY A 47 -21.22 -0.65 6.75
N GLN A 48 -20.16 -0.84 7.51
CA GLN A 48 -19.00 -1.64 7.07
C GLN A 48 -19.33 -3.13 7.14
N THR A 49 -19.25 -3.79 5.98
CA THR A 49 -19.49 -5.24 5.87
C THR A 49 -18.17 -6.04 5.94
N THR A 50 -18.30 -7.34 6.12
CA THR A 50 -17.14 -8.25 6.01
C THR A 50 -16.67 -8.35 4.56
N ALA A 51 -15.35 -8.55 4.37
CA ALA A 51 -14.78 -8.86 3.06
C ALA A 51 -15.09 -10.29 2.58
N LEU A 52 -15.63 -11.15 3.47
CA LEU A 52 -16.09 -12.47 3.10
C LEU A 52 -17.23 -12.35 2.08
N GLN A 53 -17.14 -13.10 0.99
CA GLN A 53 -18.10 -13.11 -0.12
C GLN A 53 -18.04 -11.86 -1.04
N LEU A 54 -17.07 -10.97 -0.88
CA LEU A 54 -16.82 -9.97 -1.91
C LEU A 54 -16.39 -10.69 -3.20
N THR A 55 -17.15 -10.43 -4.25
CA THR A 55 -16.83 -10.93 -5.59
C THR A 55 -16.70 -9.76 -6.55
N THR A 56 -15.88 -9.94 -7.56
CA THR A 56 -15.74 -8.98 -8.66
C THR A 56 -16.11 -9.67 -9.97
N PRO A 57 -16.66 -8.96 -10.94
CA PRO A 57 -16.83 -9.49 -12.28
C PRO A 57 -15.49 -9.98 -12.83
N LYS A 58 -15.52 -10.99 -13.72
CA LYS A 58 -14.30 -11.48 -14.37
C LYS A 58 -13.57 -10.33 -15.07
N MET A 59 -12.33 -10.11 -14.68
CA MET A 59 -11.45 -9.11 -15.29
C MET A 59 -10.59 -9.77 -16.37
N PRO A 60 -10.40 -9.14 -17.54
CA PRO A 60 -9.52 -9.66 -18.59
C PRO A 60 -8.05 -9.64 -18.14
N VAL A 61 -7.67 -8.65 -17.33
CA VAL A 61 -6.32 -8.50 -16.80
C VAL A 61 -6.40 -8.14 -15.31
N VAL A 62 -5.62 -8.83 -14.48
CA VAL A 62 -5.43 -8.54 -13.07
C VAL A 62 -4.04 -7.94 -12.87
N ARG A 63 -3.99 -6.69 -12.43
CA ARG A 63 -2.75 -5.98 -12.12
C ARG A 63 -2.31 -6.32 -10.71
N VAL A 64 -1.07 -6.80 -10.56
CA VAL A 64 -0.54 -7.30 -9.29
C VAL A 64 0.69 -6.52 -8.87
N GLY A 65 0.72 -6.10 -7.61
CA GLY A 65 1.90 -5.59 -6.92
C GLY A 65 2.40 -6.61 -5.90
N PHE A 66 3.71 -6.75 -5.80
CA PHE A 66 4.36 -7.59 -4.79
C PHE A 66 4.99 -6.73 -3.71
N VAL A 67 4.69 -7.04 -2.46
CA VAL A 67 5.26 -6.39 -1.27
C VAL A 67 6.00 -7.44 -0.44
N GLY A 68 7.25 -7.14 -0.07
CA GLY A 68 8.10 -8.07 0.66
C GLY A 68 8.79 -9.08 -0.27
N LEU A 69 9.87 -8.65 -0.91
CA LEU A 69 10.61 -9.41 -1.92
C LEU A 69 11.83 -10.13 -1.33
N GLY A 70 11.71 -10.60 -0.09
CA GLY A 70 12.73 -11.39 0.58
C GLY A 70 12.91 -12.79 -0.05
N MET A 71 13.14 -13.79 0.78
CA MET A 71 13.51 -15.15 0.34
C MET A 71 12.53 -15.77 -0.68
N ARG A 72 11.21 -15.53 -0.55
CA ARG A 72 10.18 -16.11 -1.43
C ARG A 72 9.73 -15.19 -2.56
N GLY A 73 10.04 -13.89 -2.46
CA GLY A 73 9.60 -12.88 -3.42
C GLY A 73 10.00 -13.18 -4.86
N PRO A 74 11.29 -13.40 -5.15
CA PRO A 74 11.76 -13.67 -6.50
C PRO A 74 11.03 -14.83 -7.18
N SER A 75 10.89 -15.96 -6.49
CA SER A 75 10.20 -17.14 -7.05
C SER A 75 8.68 -16.93 -7.18
N ALA A 76 8.08 -16.04 -6.39
CA ALA A 76 6.68 -15.67 -6.57
C ALA A 76 6.51 -14.83 -7.83
N VAL A 77 7.33 -13.79 -8.03
CA VAL A 77 7.32 -12.94 -9.22
C VAL A 77 7.51 -13.81 -10.47
N GLU A 78 8.50 -14.70 -10.47
CA GLU A 78 8.80 -15.60 -11.59
C GLU A 78 7.60 -16.49 -11.96
N ARG A 79 6.89 -17.04 -11.00
CA ARG A 79 5.71 -17.87 -11.29
C ARG A 79 4.53 -17.06 -11.78
N TRP A 80 4.27 -15.90 -11.19
CA TRP A 80 3.07 -15.14 -11.46
C TRP A 80 3.10 -14.43 -12.81
N MET A 81 4.28 -14.01 -13.29
CA MET A 81 4.41 -13.36 -14.58
C MET A 81 4.03 -14.26 -15.78
N HIS A 82 4.01 -15.57 -15.56
CA HIS A 82 3.61 -16.54 -16.60
C HIS A 82 2.12 -16.93 -16.53
N ILE A 83 1.35 -16.41 -15.59
CA ILE A 83 -0.08 -16.69 -15.48
C ILE A 83 -0.83 -15.83 -16.50
N PRO A 84 -1.59 -16.41 -17.45
CA PRO A 84 -2.37 -15.64 -18.40
C PRO A 84 -3.34 -14.69 -17.71
N GLY A 85 -3.37 -13.43 -18.15
CA GLY A 85 -4.21 -12.39 -17.55
C GLY A 85 -3.66 -11.75 -16.29
N ILE A 86 -2.43 -12.06 -15.88
CA ILE A 86 -1.71 -11.36 -14.81
C ILE A 86 -0.72 -10.38 -15.42
N GLU A 87 -0.67 -9.18 -14.84
CA GLU A 87 0.31 -8.15 -15.17
C GLU A 87 0.99 -7.70 -13.86
N VAL A 88 2.30 -7.88 -13.77
CA VAL A 88 3.10 -7.42 -12.62
C VAL A 88 3.40 -5.94 -12.82
N VAL A 89 2.81 -5.07 -12.00
CA VAL A 89 2.89 -3.62 -12.18
C VAL A 89 3.68 -2.90 -11.09
N ALA A 90 3.92 -3.54 -9.94
CA ALA A 90 4.64 -2.94 -8.83
C ALA A 90 5.47 -3.97 -8.06
N LEU A 91 6.63 -3.55 -7.60
CA LEU A 91 7.58 -4.30 -6.78
C LEU A 91 7.98 -3.43 -5.60
N CYS A 92 7.73 -3.88 -4.38
CA CYS A 92 8.00 -3.13 -3.16
C CYS A 92 8.77 -3.99 -2.15
N ASP A 93 9.88 -3.46 -1.65
CA ASP A 93 10.62 -4.01 -0.51
C ASP A 93 11.35 -2.88 0.21
N TYR A 94 11.50 -2.99 1.53
CA TYR A 94 12.30 -2.05 2.29
C TYR A 94 13.72 -1.89 1.74
N GLU A 95 14.33 -3.00 1.31
CA GLU A 95 15.64 -3.00 0.65
C GLU A 95 15.48 -2.89 -0.88
N ALA A 96 15.83 -1.73 -1.44
CA ALA A 96 15.75 -1.44 -2.88
C ALA A 96 16.37 -2.55 -3.77
N LYS A 97 17.50 -3.09 -3.36
CA LYS A 97 18.19 -4.17 -4.09
C LYS A 97 17.36 -5.42 -4.33
N ARG A 98 16.35 -5.70 -3.45
CA ARG A 98 15.45 -6.84 -3.61
C ARG A 98 14.41 -6.57 -4.69
N ALA A 99 13.86 -5.35 -4.72
CA ALA A 99 12.94 -4.93 -5.78
C ALA A 99 13.65 -4.88 -7.13
N GLU A 100 14.88 -4.37 -7.18
CA GLU A 100 15.72 -4.34 -8.39
C GLU A 100 16.06 -5.76 -8.90
N ALA A 101 16.33 -6.70 -7.99
CA ALA A 101 16.57 -8.10 -8.36
C ALA A 101 15.32 -8.72 -9.01
N CYS A 102 14.12 -8.45 -8.47
CA CYS A 102 12.87 -8.91 -9.07
C CYS A 102 12.58 -8.20 -10.40
N GLN A 103 12.90 -6.90 -10.52
CA GLN A 103 12.83 -6.19 -11.80
C GLN A 103 13.74 -6.81 -12.86
N LYS A 104 14.93 -7.28 -12.45
CA LYS A 104 15.82 -8.02 -13.36
C LYS A 104 15.17 -9.31 -13.86
N ILE A 105 14.47 -10.05 -13.00
CA ILE A 105 13.75 -11.26 -13.41
C ILE A 105 12.71 -10.95 -14.48
N LEU A 106 11.90 -9.89 -14.30
CA LEU A 106 10.93 -9.47 -15.33
C LEU A 106 11.61 -9.14 -16.66
N ARG A 107 12.68 -8.36 -16.62
CA ARG A 107 13.43 -7.96 -17.81
C ARG A 107 14.06 -9.15 -18.54
N ASP A 108 14.68 -10.08 -17.79
CA ASP A 108 15.33 -11.27 -18.37
C ASP A 108 14.30 -12.20 -19.07
N ASN A 109 13.02 -12.11 -18.67
CA ASN A 109 11.90 -12.82 -19.28
C ASN A 109 11.09 -11.98 -20.28
N SER A 110 11.62 -10.83 -20.70
CA SER A 110 10.97 -9.93 -21.67
C SER A 110 9.59 -9.42 -21.20
N MET A 111 9.36 -9.36 -19.89
CA MET A 111 8.14 -8.81 -19.32
C MET A 111 8.23 -7.29 -19.18
N PRO A 112 7.09 -6.58 -19.17
CA PRO A 112 7.05 -5.15 -18.92
C PRO A 112 7.71 -4.77 -17.59
N ALA A 113 8.31 -3.58 -17.55
CA ALA A 113 8.88 -3.08 -16.32
C ALA A 113 7.77 -2.72 -15.31
N ALA A 114 7.96 -3.12 -14.05
CA ALA A 114 7.12 -2.74 -12.94
C ALA A 114 7.64 -1.47 -12.24
N ALA A 115 6.78 -0.72 -11.57
CA ALA A 115 7.19 0.37 -10.70
C ALA A 115 7.92 -0.19 -9.46
N ILE A 116 9.02 0.44 -9.06
CA ILE A 116 9.79 0.05 -7.86
C ILE A 116 9.48 1.02 -6.72
N TYR A 117 9.20 0.44 -5.57
CA TYR A 117 9.01 1.15 -4.30
C TYR A 117 9.96 0.60 -3.27
N SER A 118 10.58 1.47 -2.45
CA SER A 118 11.54 1.04 -1.43
C SER A 118 11.69 2.05 -0.31
N GLY A 119 12.23 1.60 0.84
CA GLY A 119 12.43 2.42 2.02
C GLY A 119 11.21 2.46 2.94
N GLU A 120 11.17 3.44 3.85
CA GLU A 120 10.13 3.53 4.89
C GLU A 120 8.77 3.95 4.34
N GLU A 121 8.74 4.65 3.21
CA GLU A 121 7.53 5.18 2.58
C GLU A 121 7.20 4.51 1.23
N GLY A 122 7.99 3.51 0.85
CA GLY A 122 7.91 2.82 -0.44
C GLY A 122 6.89 1.73 -0.50
#